data_686b4f40fd1259c8595c80b3f1445208
#
_entry.id   686b4f40fd1259c8595c80b3f1445208
#
_cell.length_a   1.000
_cell.length_b   1.000
_cell.length_c   1.000
_cell.angle_alpha   90.00
_cell.angle_beta   90.00
_cell.angle_gamma   90.00
#
_symmetry.space_group_name_H-M   'P 1'
#
loop_
_entity.id
_entity.type
_entity.pdbx_description
1 polymer ?
#
loop_
_entity_poly.entity_id
_entity_poly.type
_entity_poly.pdbx_seq_one_letter_code
_entity_poly.pdbx_strand_id
1 'polypeptide(L)'
;MSFETAFERIVGHAHAKAVLTAALATDRVAHAYLFHGEAHIGKFLTAMAFAKMGLCPHPKIGRSSGRPTLASCGQCPSCLAVDSGSHPDLQIVRPDGVQIKIRQIRDLQNSIVFKPMIGSRKWFLIDEADAMNPEAANGFLKTLEEPPDHSVLILVSARPQALLPTILSRCQAVRFSPPPLQALSPWLQKQRGLGPEEARLLATLSMGRIGIAAEGDPAELKIERDRILGALSKERLEDPADLFSQSDDLAATPEQLDRSLDTIEIWLRDVLIVPHDPDASLLINQDIPEQIMAWGRAVSTDAVLETLTLIHLLKRAAPRNLNHALVLETVLLKLRDAVIGESTTGSKTGEAGRVRK
;
A
#
# COMPACT_ATOMS: atom_id res chain seq x y z
N MET A 1 13.11 20.02 -23.06
CA MET A 1 12.25 19.25 -22.16
C MET A 1 12.85 17.85 -22.07
N SER A 2 13.41 17.47 -20.91
CA SER A 2 13.93 16.12 -20.71
C SER A 2 12.73 15.17 -20.67
N PHE A 3 12.67 14.23 -21.59
CA PHE A 3 11.64 13.18 -21.63
C PHE A 3 11.92 12.24 -20.46
N GLU A 4 11.30 12.52 -19.31
CA GLU A 4 11.29 11.56 -18.20
C GLU A 4 10.61 10.28 -18.66
N THR A 5 11.30 9.16 -18.50
CA THR A 5 10.77 7.84 -18.83
C THR A 5 9.53 7.56 -17.96
N ALA A 6 8.59 6.76 -18.46
CA ALA A 6 7.37 6.43 -17.70
C ALA A 6 7.71 5.87 -16.29
N PHE A 7 8.83 5.12 -16.14
CA PHE A 7 9.31 4.61 -14.86
C PHE A 7 10.05 5.66 -14.00
N GLU A 8 10.55 6.75 -14.56
CA GLU A 8 11.23 7.80 -13.80
C GLU A 8 10.27 8.61 -12.93
N ARG A 9 9.01 8.69 -13.33
CA ARG A 9 7.96 9.32 -12.51
C ARG A 9 7.52 8.47 -11.32
N ILE A 10 7.88 7.18 -11.30
CA ILE A 10 7.50 6.25 -10.25
C ILE A 10 8.67 6.11 -9.29
N VAL A 11 8.47 6.49 -8.04
CA VAL A 11 9.48 6.37 -6.98
C VAL A 11 9.64 4.92 -6.54
N GLY A 12 10.88 4.50 -6.26
CA GLY A 12 11.15 3.17 -5.73
C GLY A 12 10.97 2.04 -6.75
N HIS A 13 10.64 0.87 -6.26
CA HIS A 13 10.34 -0.35 -7.01
C HIS A 13 11.43 -0.80 -8.00
N ALA A 14 12.71 -0.58 -7.63
CA ALA A 14 13.85 -0.84 -8.51
C ALA A 14 13.88 -2.28 -9.05
N HIS A 15 13.53 -3.27 -8.21
CA HIS A 15 13.48 -4.67 -8.62
C HIS A 15 12.35 -4.93 -9.63
N ALA A 16 11.12 -4.47 -9.33
CA ALA A 16 9.99 -4.61 -10.24
C ALA A 16 10.27 -3.96 -11.60
N LYS A 17 10.77 -2.72 -11.59
CA LYS A 17 11.16 -2.01 -12.82
C LYS A 17 12.22 -2.77 -13.63
N ALA A 18 13.24 -3.33 -12.97
CA ALA A 18 14.29 -4.09 -13.63
C ALA A 18 13.74 -5.36 -14.30
N VAL A 19 12.88 -6.12 -13.61
CA VAL A 19 12.23 -7.33 -14.15
C VAL A 19 11.36 -6.98 -15.37
N LEU A 20 10.51 -5.96 -15.26
CA LEU A 20 9.60 -5.55 -16.33
C LEU A 20 10.35 -4.97 -17.55
N THR A 21 11.41 -4.18 -17.31
CA THR A 21 12.28 -3.67 -18.36
C THR A 21 12.98 -4.81 -19.11
N ALA A 22 13.52 -5.78 -18.36
CA ALA A 22 14.18 -6.94 -18.97
C ALA A 22 13.20 -7.77 -19.82
N ALA A 23 11.96 -7.98 -19.36
CA ALA A 23 10.93 -8.70 -20.09
C ALA A 23 10.64 -8.05 -21.47
N LEU A 24 10.47 -6.72 -21.51
CA LEU A 24 10.28 -6.01 -22.78
C LEU A 24 11.54 -5.98 -23.66
N ALA A 25 12.71 -5.73 -23.05
CA ALA A 25 13.96 -5.63 -23.80
C ALA A 25 14.40 -6.95 -24.45
N THR A 26 13.98 -8.08 -23.89
CA THR A 26 14.26 -9.44 -24.42
C THR A 26 13.10 -10.06 -25.15
N ASP A 27 12.00 -9.34 -25.29
CA ASP A 27 10.72 -9.81 -25.86
C ASP A 27 10.14 -11.06 -25.15
N ARG A 28 10.50 -11.26 -23.87
CA ARG A 28 10.03 -12.37 -23.01
C ARG A 28 8.97 -11.87 -22.04
N VAL A 29 7.90 -11.32 -22.57
CA VAL A 29 6.77 -10.81 -21.77
C VAL A 29 5.88 -12.00 -21.42
N ALA A 30 5.63 -12.23 -20.12
CA ALA A 30 4.69 -13.26 -19.68
C ALA A 30 3.25 -12.90 -20.09
N HIS A 31 2.43 -13.92 -20.32
CA HIS A 31 1.02 -13.74 -20.66
C HIS A 31 0.20 -13.14 -19.49
N ALA A 32 0.61 -13.38 -18.24
CA ALA A 32 -0.06 -12.84 -17.06
C ALA A 32 0.94 -12.47 -15.95
N TYR A 33 0.74 -11.30 -15.37
CA TYR A 33 1.48 -10.78 -14.21
C TYR A 33 0.53 -10.54 -13.05
N LEU A 34 1.02 -10.75 -11.83
CA LEU A 34 0.37 -10.30 -10.60
C LEU A 34 1.26 -9.25 -9.90
N PHE A 35 0.85 -7.99 -9.94
CA PHE A 35 1.49 -6.92 -9.20
C PHE A 35 0.87 -6.84 -7.81
N HIS A 36 1.60 -7.25 -6.79
CA HIS A 36 1.07 -7.35 -5.44
C HIS A 36 1.91 -6.59 -4.41
N GLY A 37 1.27 -6.12 -3.35
CA GLY A 37 1.85 -5.33 -2.26
C GLY A 37 0.82 -4.36 -1.71
N GLU A 38 1.17 -3.56 -0.73
CA GLU A 38 0.27 -2.62 -0.06
C GLU A 38 -0.50 -1.70 -1.03
N ALA A 39 -1.65 -1.18 -0.58
CA ALA A 39 -2.42 -0.21 -1.37
C ALA A 39 -1.64 1.10 -1.57
N HIS A 40 -1.95 1.83 -2.63
CA HIS A 40 -1.46 3.19 -2.94
C HIS A 40 0.07 3.35 -3.08
N ILE A 41 0.85 2.26 -3.20
CA ILE A 41 2.31 2.32 -3.40
C ILE A 41 2.75 2.47 -4.87
N GLY A 42 1.83 2.64 -5.83
CA GLY A 42 2.16 2.87 -7.25
C GLY A 42 2.12 1.64 -8.14
N LYS A 43 1.51 0.52 -7.71
CA LYS A 43 1.37 -0.71 -8.51
C LYS A 43 0.66 -0.46 -9.84
N PHE A 44 -0.51 0.19 -9.80
CA PHE A 44 -1.30 0.50 -11.00
C PHE A 44 -0.54 1.46 -11.94
N LEU A 45 0.11 2.50 -11.40
CA LEU A 45 0.94 3.41 -12.20
C LEU A 45 2.08 2.66 -12.90
N THR A 46 2.70 1.68 -12.21
CA THR A 46 3.74 0.84 -12.80
C THR A 46 3.17 -0.08 -13.90
N ALA A 47 1.97 -0.62 -13.72
CA ALA A 47 1.27 -1.41 -14.73
C ALA A 47 0.97 -0.58 -16.00
N MET A 48 0.46 0.64 -15.81
CA MET A 48 0.23 1.59 -16.89
C MET A 48 1.52 1.96 -17.64
N ALA A 49 2.59 2.24 -16.91
CA ALA A 49 3.89 2.56 -17.49
C ALA A 49 4.47 1.37 -18.27
N PHE A 50 4.31 0.15 -17.77
CA PHE A 50 4.74 -1.08 -18.42
C PHE A 50 3.95 -1.33 -19.71
N ALA A 51 2.63 -1.21 -19.67
CA ALA A 51 1.78 -1.29 -20.87
C ALA A 51 2.12 -0.21 -21.90
N LYS A 52 2.32 1.04 -21.45
CA LYS A 52 2.72 2.15 -22.32
C LYS A 52 4.05 1.90 -23.06
N MET A 53 5.03 1.31 -22.35
CA MET A 53 6.30 0.93 -22.99
C MET A 53 6.12 -0.18 -24.01
N GLY A 54 5.29 -1.19 -23.70
CA GLY A 54 4.99 -2.29 -24.62
C GLY A 54 4.16 -1.90 -25.84
N LEU A 55 3.36 -0.83 -25.74
CA LEU A 55 2.54 -0.27 -26.83
C LEU A 55 3.26 0.82 -27.63
N CYS A 56 4.40 1.33 -27.15
CA CYS A 56 5.14 2.39 -27.84
C CYS A 56 5.89 1.82 -29.06
N PRO A 57 5.61 2.27 -30.29
CA PRO A 57 6.33 1.80 -31.48
C PRO A 57 7.78 2.30 -31.54
N HIS A 58 8.13 3.32 -30.76
CA HIS A 58 9.45 3.94 -30.73
C HIS A 58 10.02 4.00 -29.30
N PRO A 59 10.17 2.83 -28.63
CA PRO A 59 10.71 2.84 -27.28
C PRO A 59 12.17 3.29 -27.28
N LYS A 60 12.55 4.09 -26.32
CA LYS A 60 13.95 4.50 -26.10
C LYS A 60 14.65 3.39 -25.32
N ILE A 61 15.61 2.74 -25.96
CA ILE A 61 16.42 1.69 -25.35
C ILE A 61 17.77 2.32 -24.97
N GLY A 62 18.17 2.15 -23.72
CA GLY A 62 19.46 2.63 -23.19
C GLY A 62 20.09 1.60 -22.27
N ARG A 63 21.23 1.97 -21.68
CA ARG A 63 21.86 1.22 -20.58
C ARG A 63 22.28 2.18 -19.49
N SER A 64 21.93 1.85 -18.26
CA SER A 64 22.39 2.55 -17.06
C SER A 64 23.06 1.56 -16.13
N SER A 65 24.33 1.83 -15.78
CA SER A 65 25.12 0.92 -14.91
C SER A 65 25.14 -0.54 -15.40
N GLY A 66 25.24 -0.75 -16.74
CA GLY A 66 25.26 -2.06 -17.36
C GLY A 66 23.91 -2.77 -17.50
N ARG A 67 22.84 -2.21 -16.95
CA ARG A 67 21.47 -2.77 -17.04
C ARG A 67 20.69 -2.10 -18.17
N PRO A 68 19.85 -2.85 -18.92
CA PRO A 68 18.99 -2.26 -19.93
C PRO A 68 18.01 -1.29 -19.29
N THR A 69 17.86 -0.12 -19.88
CA THR A 69 16.80 0.84 -19.58
C THR A 69 15.88 0.92 -20.79
N LEU A 70 14.58 0.92 -20.55
CA LEU A 70 13.57 1.06 -21.58
C LEU A 70 12.58 2.14 -21.16
N ALA A 71 12.24 3.01 -22.10
CA ALA A 71 11.26 4.06 -21.88
C ALA A 71 10.35 4.23 -23.08
N SER A 72 9.09 4.55 -22.86
CA SER A 72 8.21 5.03 -23.91
C SER A 72 8.68 6.40 -24.41
N CYS A 73 8.46 6.71 -25.70
CA CYS A 73 8.86 8.02 -26.24
C CYS A 73 8.04 9.19 -25.67
N GLY A 74 6.83 8.94 -25.15
CA GLY A 74 5.96 9.92 -24.53
C GLY A 74 5.23 10.88 -25.47
N GLN A 75 5.49 10.83 -26.78
CA GLN A 75 4.98 11.82 -27.75
C GLN A 75 4.30 11.20 -28.98
N CYS A 76 4.44 9.91 -29.23
CA CYS A 76 3.77 9.26 -30.34
C CYS A 76 2.26 9.11 -30.09
N PRO A 77 1.43 8.93 -31.13
CA PRO A 77 -0.02 8.78 -30.97
C PRO A 77 -0.40 7.67 -29.99
N SER A 78 0.32 6.53 -30.00
CA SER A 78 0.09 5.44 -29.06
C SER A 78 0.36 5.87 -27.60
N CYS A 79 1.47 6.55 -27.32
CA CYS A 79 1.76 7.05 -25.98
C CYS A 79 0.72 8.05 -25.49
N LEU A 80 0.26 8.97 -26.35
CA LEU A 80 -0.76 9.96 -26.01
C LEU A 80 -2.13 9.29 -25.78
N ALA A 81 -2.47 8.29 -26.59
CA ALA A 81 -3.69 7.51 -26.44
C ALA A 81 -3.71 6.71 -25.13
N VAL A 82 -2.56 6.15 -24.69
CA VAL A 82 -2.45 5.52 -23.37
C VAL A 82 -2.65 6.52 -22.24
N ASP A 83 -2.04 7.71 -22.33
CA ASP A 83 -2.17 8.75 -21.31
C ASP A 83 -3.61 9.29 -21.19
N SER A 84 -4.36 9.35 -22.30
CA SER A 84 -5.77 9.73 -22.31
C SER A 84 -6.75 8.57 -22.02
N GLY A 85 -6.24 7.34 -21.86
CA GLY A 85 -7.07 6.15 -21.64
C GLY A 85 -7.87 5.68 -22.86
N SER A 86 -7.50 6.13 -24.09
CA SER A 86 -8.24 5.85 -25.32
C SER A 86 -7.52 4.88 -26.27
N HIS A 87 -6.43 4.24 -25.83
CA HIS A 87 -5.67 3.31 -26.68
C HIS A 87 -6.47 2.02 -26.97
N PRO A 88 -6.71 1.63 -28.24
CA PRO A 88 -7.57 0.51 -28.58
C PRO A 88 -7.01 -0.86 -28.11
N ASP A 89 -5.70 -0.98 -27.94
CA ASP A 89 -5.03 -2.20 -27.48
C ASP A 89 -4.72 -2.17 -25.98
N LEU A 90 -5.34 -1.26 -25.22
CA LEU A 90 -5.27 -1.19 -23.76
C LEU A 90 -6.68 -1.15 -23.18
N GLN A 91 -7.01 -2.16 -22.40
CA GLN A 91 -8.28 -2.21 -21.66
C GLN A 91 -8.00 -2.23 -20.14
N ILE A 92 -8.72 -1.41 -19.41
CA ILE A 92 -8.63 -1.34 -17.94
C ILE A 92 -9.95 -1.81 -17.36
N VAL A 93 -9.89 -2.77 -16.44
CA VAL A 93 -11.02 -3.26 -15.66
C VAL A 93 -10.83 -2.78 -14.22
N ARG A 94 -11.86 -2.11 -13.69
CA ARG A 94 -11.92 -1.64 -12.29
C ARG A 94 -13.19 -2.12 -11.63
N PRO A 95 -13.26 -2.18 -10.31
CA PRO A 95 -14.51 -2.50 -9.62
C PRO A 95 -15.66 -1.57 -10.03
N ASP A 96 -16.84 -2.15 -10.24
CA ASP A 96 -18.11 -1.44 -10.36
C ASP A 96 -18.76 -1.42 -8.98
N GLY A 97 -18.64 -0.30 -8.29
CA GLY A 97 -18.85 -0.19 -6.86
C GLY A 97 -17.72 -0.90 -6.09
N VAL A 98 -18.06 -1.91 -5.28
CA VAL A 98 -17.09 -2.61 -4.42
C VAL A 98 -16.53 -3.91 -5.02
N GLN A 99 -16.98 -4.33 -6.21
CA GLN A 99 -16.62 -5.62 -6.80
C GLN A 99 -16.42 -5.56 -8.31
N ILE A 100 -15.51 -6.41 -8.80
CA ILE A 100 -15.43 -6.75 -10.21
C ILE A 100 -16.42 -7.88 -10.48
N LYS A 101 -17.43 -7.60 -11.33
CA LYS A 101 -18.54 -8.51 -11.65
C LYS A 101 -18.21 -9.39 -12.85
N ILE A 102 -18.84 -10.54 -12.96
CA ILE A 102 -18.67 -11.47 -14.08
C ILE A 102 -18.90 -10.82 -15.46
N ARG A 103 -19.79 -9.83 -15.58
CA ARG A 103 -20.01 -9.10 -16.82
C ARG A 103 -18.74 -8.46 -17.34
N GLN A 104 -17.99 -7.79 -16.47
CA GLN A 104 -16.73 -7.10 -16.83
C GLN A 104 -15.67 -8.09 -17.33
N ILE A 105 -15.62 -9.29 -16.73
CA ILE A 105 -14.72 -10.37 -17.17
C ILE A 105 -15.17 -10.93 -18.54
N ARG A 106 -16.47 -11.09 -18.78
CA ARG A 106 -17.00 -11.50 -20.09
C ARG A 106 -16.68 -10.46 -21.16
N ASP A 107 -16.79 -9.16 -20.86
CA ASP A 107 -16.45 -8.10 -21.79
C ASP A 107 -14.95 -8.13 -22.14
N LEU A 108 -14.07 -8.39 -21.15
CA LEU A 108 -12.65 -8.64 -21.37
C LEU A 108 -12.44 -9.88 -22.26
N GLN A 109 -13.12 -10.99 -21.99
CA GLN A 109 -13.04 -12.23 -22.76
C GLN A 109 -13.47 -12.05 -24.22
N ASN A 110 -14.50 -11.27 -24.45
CA ASN A 110 -14.94 -10.92 -25.80
C ASN A 110 -13.92 -10.06 -26.54
N SER A 111 -13.21 -9.19 -25.84
CA SER A 111 -12.19 -8.31 -26.43
C SER A 111 -10.87 -9.01 -26.68
N ILE A 112 -10.44 -9.95 -25.82
CA ILE A 112 -9.11 -10.54 -25.86
C ILE A 112 -8.87 -11.43 -27.09
N VAL A 113 -9.92 -12.01 -27.65
CA VAL A 113 -9.84 -12.90 -28.84
C VAL A 113 -9.45 -12.14 -30.10
N PHE A 114 -9.70 -10.83 -30.17
CA PHE A 114 -9.35 -10.02 -31.32
C PHE A 114 -7.88 -9.64 -31.32
N LYS A 115 -7.25 -9.68 -32.50
CA LYS A 115 -5.86 -9.23 -32.66
C LYS A 115 -5.69 -7.75 -32.29
N PRO A 116 -4.48 -7.33 -31.91
CA PRO A 116 -4.18 -5.92 -31.68
C PRO A 116 -4.48 -5.07 -32.94
N MET A 117 -4.93 -3.84 -32.73
CA MET A 117 -5.23 -2.92 -33.83
C MET A 117 -4.00 -2.11 -34.27
N ILE A 118 -3.12 -1.77 -33.37
CA ILE A 118 -1.97 -0.88 -33.63
C ILE A 118 -0.66 -1.58 -33.27
N GLY A 119 -0.60 -2.23 -32.12
CA GLY A 119 0.62 -2.83 -31.55
C GLY A 119 0.79 -4.31 -31.92
N SER A 120 1.79 -4.95 -31.32
CA SER A 120 2.01 -6.40 -31.40
C SER A 120 1.23 -7.18 -30.34
N ARG A 121 0.79 -6.53 -29.29
CA ARG A 121 0.10 -7.13 -28.13
C ARG A 121 -1.05 -6.25 -27.65
N LYS A 122 -2.09 -6.91 -27.13
CA LYS A 122 -3.16 -6.28 -26.34
C LYS A 122 -2.85 -6.38 -24.85
N TRP A 123 -3.11 -5.30 -24.13
CA TRP A 123 -2.85 -5.18 -22.70
C TRP A 123 -4.15 -5.04 -21.92
N PHE A 124 -4.29 -5.85 -20.89
CA PHE A 124 -5.45 -5.87 -20.01
C PHE A 124 -4.99 -5.65 -18.58
N LEU A 125 -5.39 -4.54 -18.00
CA LEU A 125 -5.08 -4.20 -16.60
C LEU A 125 -6.31 -4.41 -15.76
N ILE A 126 -6.23 -5.30 -14.80
CA ILE A 126 -7.29 -5.56 -13.81
C ILE A 126 -6.85 -4.94 -12.49
N ASP A 127 -7.36 -3.75 -12.21
CA ASP A 127 -7.07 -3.04 -10.97
C ASP A 127 -7.93 -3.60 -9.84
N GLU A 128 -7.41 -3.63 -8.62
CA GLU A 128 -8.03 -4.27 -7.48
C GLU A 128 -8.56 -5.69 -7.80
N ALA A 129 -7.73 -6.53 -8.38
CA ALA A 129 -8.13 -7.87 -8.80
C ALA A 129 -8.68 -8.72 -7.65
N ASP A 130 -8.28 -8.46 -6.40
CA ASP A 130 -8.84 -9.05 -5.18
C ASP A 130 -10.31 -8.64 -4.92
N ALA A 131 -10.86 -7.71 -5.70
CA ALA A 131 -12.26 -7.32 -5.68
C ALA A 131 -13.16 -8.19 -6.60
N MET A 132 -12.60 -9.14 -7.34
CA MET A 132 -13.42 -10.07 -8.13
C MET A 132 -14.38 -10.86 -7.23
N ASN A 133 -15.68 -10.87 -7.60
CA ASN A 133 -16.59 -11.79 -6.97
C ASN A 133 -16.28 -13.26 -7.38
N PRO A 134 -16.77 -14.28 -6.67
CA PRO A 134 -16.44 -15.67 -6.96
C PRO A 134 -16.76 -16.10 -8.40
N GLU A 135 -17.84 -15.59 -8.99
CA GLU A 135 -18.20 -15.89 -10.38
C GLU A 135 -17.20 -15.29 -11.38
N ALA A 136 -16.78 -14.03 -11.14
CA ALA A 136 -15.79 -13.35 -11.97
C ALA A 136 -14.43 -14.04 -11.89
N ALA A 137 -13.98 -14.40 -10.67
CA ALA A 137 -12.72 -15.08 -10.44
C ALA A 137 -12.69 -16.46 -11.14
N ASN A 138 -13.75 -17.27 -10.99
CA ASN A 138 -13.85 -18.55 -11.68
C ASN A 138 -13.95 -18.39 -13.20
N GLY A 139 -14.76 -17.43 -13.69
CA GLY A 139 -14.86 -17.14 -15.11
C GLY A 139 -13.53 -16.73 -15.74
N PHE A 140 -12.68 -16.02 -14.99
CA PHE A 140 -11.39 -15.54 -15.45
C PHE A 140 -10.33 -16.64 -15.64
N LEU A 141 -10.46 -17.78 -14.91
CA LEU A 141 -9.51 -18.89 -14.97
C LEU A 141 -9.29 -19.40 -16.40
N LYS A 142 -10.38 -19.53 -17.19
CA LYS A 142 -10.28 -19.97 -18.58
C LYS A 142 -9.38 -19.09 -19.42
N THR A 143 -9.42 -17.77 -19.19
CA THR A 143 -8.56 -16.80 -19.90
C THR A 143 -7.09 -16.93 -19.51
N LEU A 144 -6.82 -17.29 -18.25
CA LEU A 144 -5.46 -17.50 -17.75
C LEU A 144 -4.87 -18.86 -18.19
N GLU A 145 -5.73 -19.87 -18.43
CA GLU A 145 -5.32 -21.20 -18.88
C GLU A 145 -4.97 -21.23 -20.36
N GLU A 146 -5.77 -20.55 -21.17
CA GLU A 146 -5.62 -20.51 -22.63
C GLU A 146 -5.57 -19.05 -23.13
N PRO A 147 -4.55 -18.27 -22.73
CA PRO A 147 -4.44 -16.89 -23.15
C PRO A 147 -4.04 -16.81 -24.63
N PRO A 148 -4.65 -15.92 -25.45
CA PRO A 148 -4.15 -15.67 -26.79
C PRO A 148 -2.71 -15.15 -26.78
N ASP A 149 -1.86 -15.62 -27.70
CA ASP A 149 -0.42 -15.31 -27.76
C ASP A 149 -0.10 -13.80 -27.81
N HIS A 150 -1.05 -13.02 -28.31
CA HIS A 150 -0.95 -11.57 -28.43
C HIS A 150 -1.47 -10.80 -27.24
N SER A 151 -1.83 -11.45 -26.14
CA SER A 151 -2.41 -10.82 -24.95
C SER A 151 -1.42 -10.75 -23.79
N VAL A 152 -1.49 -9.68 -23.00
CA VAL A 152 -0.79 -9.51 -21.74
C VAL A 152 -1.80 -9.08 -20.68
N LEU A 153 -1.93 -9.87 -19.63
CA LEU A 153 -2.81 -9.62 -18.51
C LEU A 153 -1.99 -9.11 -17.31
N ILE A 154 -2.42 -8.04 -16.67
CA ILE A 154 -1.77 -7.52 -15.45
C ILE A 154 -2.85 -7.38 -14.37
N LEU A 155 -2.76 -8.21 -13.34
CA LEU A 155 -3.59 -8.14 -12.16
C LEU A 155 -2.87 -7.30 -11.12
N VAL A 156 -3.56 -6.29 -10.60
CA VAL A 156 -3.05 -5.46 -9.49
C VAL A 156 -3.85 -5.80 -8.24
N SER A 157 -3.16 -6.16 -7.15
CA SER A 157 -3.83 -6.53 -5.90
C SER A 157 -3.09 -6.00 -4.68
N ALA A 158 -3.84 -5.53 -3.70
CA ALA A 158 -3.31 -5.22 -2.38
C ALA A 158 -3.36 -6.45 -1.44
N ARG A 159 -4.25 -7.39 -1.72
CA ARG A 159 -4.52 -8.58 -0.91
C ARG A 159 -4.46 -9.85 -1.77
N PRO A 160 -3.26 -10.29 -2.20
CA PRO A 160 -3.12 -11.44 -3.08
C PRO A 160 -3.70 -12.72 -2.50
N GLN A 161 -3.75 -12.84 -1.16
CA GLN A 161 -4.38 -13.97 -0.46
C GLN A 161 -5.90 -14.07 -0.66
N ALA A 162 -6.56 -13.01 -1.10
CA ALA A 162 -7.99 -13.02 -1.45
C ALA A 162 -8.26 -13.55 -2.87
N LEU A 163 -7.21 -13.69 -3.68
CA LEU A 163 -7.31 -14.30 -5.01
C LEU A 163 -7.29 -15.83 -4.91
N LEU A 164 -7.95 -16.49 -5.85
CA LEU A 164 -7.92 -17.96 -5.94
C LEU A 164 -6.47 -18.46 -6.14
N PRO A 165 -6.07 -19.52 -5.45
CA PRO A 165 -4.74 -20.14 -5.65
C PRO A 165 -4.47 -20.52 -7.11
N THR A 166 -5.51 -20.88 -7.85
CA THR A 166 -5.47 -21.19 -9.27
C THR A 166 -5.15 -19.98 -10.16
N ILE A 167 -5.53 -18.76 -9.76
CA ILE A 167 -5.11 -17.52 -10.41
C ILE A 167 -3.63 -17.24 -10.10
N LEU A 168 -3.26 -17.34 -8.80
CA LEU A 168 -1.89 -17.07 -8.35
C LEU A 168 -0.87 -17.96 -9.06
N SER A 169 -1.17 -19.24 -9.25
CA SER A 169 -0.26 -20.21 -9.88
C SER A 169 -0.02 -19.96 -11.37
N ARG A 170 -0.87 -19.18 -12.04
CA ARG A 170 -0.80 -18.88 -13.48
C ARG A 170 -0.25 -17.49 -13.80
N CYS A 171 0.06 -16.70 -12.77
CA CYS A 171 0.60 -15.35 -12.93
C CYS A 171 2.07 -15.30 -12.50
N GLN A 172 2.87 -14.56 -13.26
CA GLN A 172 4.20 -14.17 -12.79
C GLN A 172 4.07 -13.10 -11.71
N ALA A 173 4.40 -13.45 -10.47
CA ALA A 173 4.30 -12.53 -9.35
C ALA A 173 5.41 -11.48 -9.39
N VAL A 174 5.04 -10.22 -9.24
CA VAL A 174 5.92 -9.07 -9.09
C VAL A 174 5.57 -8.36 -7.79
N ARG A 175 6.45 -8.46 -6.80
CA ARG A 175 6.25 -7.87 -5.48
C ARG A 175 6.62 -6.39 -5.49
N PHE A 176 5.75 -5.59 -4.89
CA PHE A 176 5.97 -4.19 -4.62
C PHE A 176 6.08 -3.97 -3.10
N SER A 177 6.96 -3.06 -2.71
CA SER A 177 7.11 -2.62 -1.32
C SER A 177 7.08 -1.10 -1.29
N PRO A 178 6.61 -0.47 -0.20
CA PRO A 178 6.68 0.98 -0.06
C PRO A 178 8.09 1.49 -0.33
N PRO A 179 8.26 2.58 -1.09
CA PRO A 179 9.57 3.19 -1.26
C PRO A 179 10.10 3.72 0.07
N PRO A 180 11.42 3.70 0.30
CA PRO A 180 12.00 4.28 1.50
C PRO A 180 11.75 5.79 1.55
N LEU A 181 11.55 6.33 2.75
CA LEU A 181 11.25 7.77 2.97
C LEU A 181 12.32 8.68 2.33
N GLN A 182 13.60 8.24 2.36
CA GLN A 182 14.72 8.94 1.74
C GLN A 182 14.56 9.12 0.22
N ALA A 183 13.81 8.23 -0.44
CA ALA A 183 13.52 8.33 -1.86
C ALA A 183 12.26 9.16 -2.14
N LEU A 184 11.29 9.14 -1.23
CA LEU A 184 10.00 9.80 -1.41
C LEU A 184 10.08 11.32 -1.20
N SER A 185 10.82 11.79 -0.18
CA SER A 185 10.95 13.22 0.11
C SER A 185 11.57 14.04 -1.05
N PRO A 186 12.71 13.67 -1.67
CA PRO A 186 13.24 14.39 -2.84
C PRO A 186 12.29 14.34 -4.04
N TRP A 187 11.54 13.26 -4.20
CA TRP A 187 10.55 13.15 -5.26
C TRP A 187 9.39 14.13 -5.06
N LEU A 188 8.89 14.27 -3.82
CA LEU A 188 7.85 15.25 -3.47
C LEU A 188 8.31 16.69 -3.70
N GLN A 189 9.54 17.02 -3.32
CA GLN A 189 10.12 18.33 -3.61
C GLN A 189 10.11 18.63 -5.12
N LYS A 190 10.53 17.66 -5.92
CA LYS A 190 10.60 17.81 -7.38
C LYS A 190 9.22 17.87 -8.05
N GLN A 191 8.27 17.02 -7.63
CA GLN A 191 6.97 16.88 -8.29
C GLN A 191 5.94 17.90 -7.82
N ARG A 192 5.98 18.28 -6.54
CA ARG A 192 5.01 19.20 -5.94
C ARG A 192 5.59 20.58 -5.60
N GLY A 193 6.91 20.77 -5.74
CA GLY A 193 7.56 22.03 -5.39
C GLY A 193 7.58 22.32 -3.89
N LEU A 194 7.42 21.29 -3.04
CA LEU A 194 7.36 21.44 -1.58
C LEU A 194 8.74 21.77 -1.01
N GLY A 195 8.75 22.48 0.13
CA GLY A 195 9.94 22.66 0.93
C GLY A 195 10.50 21.33 1.49
N PRO A 196 11.80 21.28 1.89
CA PRO A 196 12.39 20.04 2.39
C PRO A 196 11.66 19.45 3.61
N GLU A 197 11.24 20.28 4.56
CA GLU A 197 10.53 19.85 5.77
C GLU A 197 9.11 19.38 5.47
N GLU A 198 8.39 20.13 4.64
CA GLU A 198 7.05 19.75 4.19
C GLU A 198 7.04 18.44 3.42
N ALA A 199 7.99 18.26 2.50
CA ALA A 199 8.15 17.03 1.74
C ALA A 199 8.51 15.83 2.65
N ARG A 200 9.34 16.06 3.68
CA ARG A 200 9.67 15.04 4.67
C ARG A 200 8.46 14.66 5.52
N LEU A 201 7.73 15.67 6.03
CA LEU A 201 6.52 15.44 6.81
C LEU A 201 5.49 14.65 5.99
N LEU A 202 5.22 15.07 4.76
CA LEU A 202 4.29 14.40 3.87
C LEU A 202 4.73 12.97 3.53
N ALA A 203 6.01 12.73 3.27
CA ALA A 203 6.57 11.41 3.06
C ALA A 203 6.34 10.50 4.28
N THR A 204 6.50 11.05 5.48
CA THR A 204 6.29 10.38 6.76
C THR A 204 4.81 10.03 6.95
N LEU A 205 3.93 11.01 6.85
CA LEU A 205 2.49 10.84 7.08
C LEU A 205 1.83 9.92 6.04
N SER A 206 2.34 9.91 4.82
CA SER A 206 1.87 9.01 3.76
C SER A 206 2.39 7.57 3.90
N MET A 207 3.32 7.30 4.82
CA MET A 207 3.89 5.96 5.06
C MET A 207 4.50 5.30 3.82
N GLY A 208 5.10 6.10 2.93
CA GLY A 208 5.61 5.60 1.66
C GLY A 208 4.53 5.29 0.61
N ARG A 209 3.27 5.60 0.89
CA ARG A 209 2.16 5.46 -0.08
C ARG A 209 2.18 6.63 -1.04
N ILE A 210 2.79 6.43 -2.20
CA ILE A 210 2.99 7.48 -3.21
C ILE A 210 1.67 8.13 -3.62
N GLY A 211 0.58 7.37 -3.74
CA GLY A 211 -0.74 7.92 -4.08
C GLY A 211 -1.21 8.94 -3.06
N ILE A 212 -1.09 8.62 -1.76
CA ILE A 212 -1.43 9.55 -0.67
C ILE A 212 -0.48 10.75 -0.66
N ALA A 213 0.83 10.52 -0.83
CA ALA A 213 1.82 11.58 -0.86
C ALA A 213 1.67 12.52 -2.07
N ALA A 214 1.21 12.00 -3.21
CA ALA A 214 1.05 12.79 -4.43
C ALA A 214 -0.14 13.76 -4.35
N GLU A 215 -1.22 13.37 -3.70
CA GLU A 215 -2.50 14.09 -3.68
C GLU A 215 -2.83 14.70 -2.31
N GLY A 216 -2.30 14.13 -1.22
CA GLY A 216 -2.63 14.53 0.14
C GLY A 216 -2.15 15.94 0.52
N ASP A 217 -2.94 16.63 1.34
CA ASP A 217 -2.53 17.87 1.98
C ASP A 217 -1.76 17.54 3.28
N PRO A 218 -0.52 18.03 3.44
CA PRO A 218 0.27 17.80 4.65
C PRO A 218 -0.45 18.22 5.93
N ALA A 219 -1.21 19.34 5.89
CA ALA A 219 -1.93 19.83 7.06
C ALA A 219 -3.10 18.93 7.43
N GLU A 220 -3.89 18.47 6.45
CA GLU A 220 -5.00 17.53 6.66
C GLU A 220 -4.51 16.19 7.21
N LEU A 221 -3.45 15.64 6.60
CA LEU A 221 -2.86 14.38 7.06
C LEU A 221 -2.29 14.48 8.47
N LYS A 222 -1.73 15.64 8.84
CA LYS A 222 -1.25 15.89 10.19
C LYS A 222 -2.42 15.94 11.20
N ILE A 223 -3.48 16.65 10.87
CA ILE A 223 -4.71 16.74 11.71
C ILE A 223 -5.30 15.33 11.89
N GLU A 224 -5.39 14.54 10.83
CA GLU A 224 -5.91 13.17 10.90
C GLU A 224 -5.02 12.28 11.79
N ARG A 225 -3.69 12.32 11.62
CA ARG A 225 -2.75 11.61 12.49
C ARG A 225 -2.91 12.02 13.95
N ASP A 226 -2.91 13.34 14.22
CA ASP A 226 -2.98 13.86 15.58
C ASP A 226 -4.31 13.50 16.26
N ARG A 227 -5.41 13.39 15.48
CA ARG A 227 -6.70 12.88 15.93
C ARG A 227 -6.62 11.40 16.33
N ILE A 228 -5.98 10.55 15.48
CA ILE A 228 -5.80 9.13 15.76
C ILE A 228 -4.91 8.93 16.99
N LEU A 229 -3.79 9.64 17.08
CA LEU A 229 -2.88 9.55 18.23
C LEU A 229 -3.50 10.13 19.50
N GLY A 230 -4.38 11.13 19.38
CA GLY A 230 -5.15 11.65 20.50
C GLY A 230 -6.08 10.61 21.14
N ALA A 231 -6.55 9.62 20.38
CA ALA A 231 -7.33 8.50 20.88
C ALA A 231 -6.49 7.56 21.78
N LEU A 232 -5.17 7.59 21.63
CA LEU A 232 -4.25 6.78 22.43
C LEU A 232 -3.86 7.44 23.76
N SER A 233 -4.38 8.64 24.08
CA SER A 233 -4.09 9.25 25.39
C SER A 233 -4.64 8.38 26.52
N LYS A 234 -3.92 8.35 27.65
CA LYS A 234 -4.28 7.50 28.79
C LYS A 234 -5.71 7.79 29.28
N GLU A 235 -6.07 9.06 29.37
CA GLU A 235 -7.37 9.51 29.86
C GLU A 235 -8.52 8.97 28.97
N ARG A 236 -8.33 8.94 27.67
CA ARG A 236 -9.33 8.45 26.71
C ARG A 236 -9.40 6.94 26.65
N LEU A 237 -8.26 6.26 26.80
CA LEU A 237 -8.24 4.79 26.85
C LEU A 237 -8.89 4.27 28.15
N GLU A 238 -8.82 5.03 29.26
CA GLU A 238 -9.44 4.66 30.55
C GLU A 238 -10.97 4.81 30.55
N ASP A 239 -11.54 5.71 29.74
CA ASP A 239 -12.99 5.90 29.64
C ASP A 239 -13.58 5.01 28.51
N PRO A 240 -14.38 3.98 28.86
CA PRO A 240 -15.01 3.13 27.87
C PRO A 240 -15.94 3.88 26.89
N ALA A 241 -16.64 4.93 27.36
CA ALA A 241 -17.56 5.69 26.51
C ALA A 241 -16.79 6.45 25.42
N ASP A 242 -15.67 7.08 25.79
CA ASP A 242 -14.77 7.74 24.86
C ASP A 242 -14.16 6.75 23.86
N LEU A 243 -13.72 5.58 24.32
CA LEU A 243 -13.10 4.55 23.50
C LEU A 243 -14.06 4.07 22.38
N PHE A 244 -15.32 3.75 22.73
CA PHE A 244 -16.31 3.32 21.76
C PHE A 244 -16.67 4.43 20.76
N SER A 245 -16.91 5.66 21.24
CA SER A 245 -17.22 6.81 20.39
C SER A 245 -16.10 7.10 19.39
N GLN A 246 -14.84 6.99 19.81
CA GLN A 246 -13.68 7.20 18.94
C GLN A 246 -13.52 6.10 17.91
N SER A 247 -13.82 4.85 18.28
CA SER A 247 -13.76 3.73 17.35
C SER A 247 -14.76 3.89 16.20
N ASP A 248 -15.98 4.34 16.49
CA ASP A 248 -16.98 4.65 15.47
C ASP A 248 -16.50 5.76 14.53
N ASP A 249 -15.91 6.82 15.08
CA ASP A 249 -15.45 7.98 14.33
C ASP A 249 -14.20 7.71 13.47
N LEU A 250 -13.26 6.91 14.00
CA LEU A 250 -11.96 6.65 13.37
C LEU A 250 -11.98 5.43 12.43
N ALA A 251 -13.06 4.67 12.43
CA ALA A 251 -13.24 3.48 11.60
C ALA A 251 -14.59 3.45 10.87
N ALA A 252 -15.18 4.63 10.56
CA ALA A 252 -16.47 4.71 9.88
C ALA A 252 -16.44 4.12 8.46
N THR A 253 -15.28 4.12 7.80
CA THR A 253 -15.07 3.48 6.49
C THR A 253 -13.88 2.52 6.52
N PRO A 254 -13.81 1.55 5.56
CA PRO A 254 -12.65 0.68 5.42
C PRO A 254 -11.33 1.45 5.30
N GLU A 255 -11.32 2.54 4.55
CA GLU A 255 -10.14 3.37 4.32
C GLU A 255 -9.71 4.12 5.59
N GLN A 256 -10.67 4.54 6.42
CA GLN A 256 -10.39 5.17 7.71
C GLN A 256 -9.83 4.15 8.69
N LEU A 257 -10.41 2.94 8.76
CA LEU A 257 -9.87 1.86 9.58
C LEU A 257 -8.41 1.54 9.19
N ASP A 258 -8.14 1.36 7.90
CA ASP A 258 -6.79 1.05 7.42
C ASP A 258 -5.81 2.15 7.81
N ARG A 259 -6.18 3.44 7.67
CA ARG A 259 -5.35 4.58 8.09
C ARG A 259 -5.12 4.63 9.60
N SER A 260 -6.15 4.36 10.37
CA SER A 260 -6.05 4.32 11.83
C SER A 260 -5.10 3.22 12.30
N LEU A 261 -5.25 2.00 11.78
CA LEU A 261 -4.38 0.89 12.09
C LEU A 261 -2.93 1.13 11.66
N ASP A 262 -2.71 1.73 10.50
CA ASP A 262 -1.38 2.07 10.01
C ASP A 262 -0.70 3.14 10.87
N THR A 263 -1.45 4.16 11.28
CA THR A 263 -0.94 5.23 12.16
C THR A 263 -0.55 4.67 13.52
N ILE A 264 -1.39 3.79 14.09
CA ILE A 264 -1.11 3.11 15.36
C ILE A 264 0.12 2.19 15.22
N GLU A 265 0.25 1.47 14.12
CA GLU A 265 1.39 0.59 13.86
C GLU A 265 2.72 1.36 13.84
N ILE A 266 2.77 2.52 13.16
CA ILE A 266 3.94 3.39 13.13
C ILE A 266 4.24 3.97 14.51
N TRP A 267 3.22 4.40 15.22
CA TRP A 267 3.36 4.88 16.59
C TRP A 267 3.99 3.81 17.50
N LEU A 268 3.47 2.59 17.47
CA LEU A 268 4.00 1.47 18.25
C LEU A 268 5.44 1.09 17.83
N ARG A 269 5.76 1.18 16.55
CA ARG A 269 7.15 1.03 16.07
C ARG A 269 8.07 2.07 16.69
N ASP A 270 7.66 3.33 16.68
CA ASP A 270 8.46 4.42 17.26
C ASP A 270 8.63 4.23 18.78
N VAL A 271 7.59 3.75 19.48
CA VAL A 271 7.66 3.36 20.90
C VAL A 271 8.71 2.26 21.15
N LEU A 272 8.83 1.27 20.27
CA LEU A 272 9.85 0.21 20.36
C LEU A 272 11.27 0.73 20.11
N ILE A 273 11.42 1.75 19.25
CA ILE A 273 12.75 2.28 18.89
C ILE A 273 13.30 3.24 19.93
N VAL A 274 12.44 4.02 20.57
CA VAL A 274 12.84 5.05 21.55
C VAL A 274 13.86 4.60 22.58
N PRO A 275 13.78 3.41 23.21
CA PRO A 275 14.79 2.97 24.18
C PRO A 275 16.20 2.80 23.59
N HIS A 276 16.29 2.67 22.26
CA HIS A 276 17.52 2.40 21.52
C HIS A 276 18.02 3.58 20.67
N ASP A 277 17.27 4.69 20.65
CA ASP A 277 17.55 5.89 19.86
C ASP A 277 17.47 7.16 20.73
N PRO A 278 18.54 7.47 21.51
CA PRO A 278 18.55 8.62 22.41
C PRO A 278 18.33 9.97 21.72
N ASP A 279 18.72 10.07 20.45
CA ASP A 279 18.66 11.30 19.68
C ASP A 279 17.36 11.42 18.85
N ALA A 280 16.45 10.46 18.98
CA ALA A 280 15.19 10.41 18.25
C ALA A 280 15.35 10.48 16.70
N SER A 281 16.52 10.13 16.19
CA SER A 281 16.88 10.28 14.77
C SER A 281 16.24 9.20 13.89
N LEU A 282 15.89 8.04 14.47
CA LEU A 282 15.27 6.90 13.81
C LEU A 282 13.75 6.93 13.88
N LEU A 283 13.18 7.83 14.67
CA LEU A 283 11.73 7.98 14.79
C LEU A 283 11.13 8.47 13.48
N ILE A 284 9.96 7.98 13.17
CA ILE A 284 9.14 8.48 12.08
C ILE A 284 8.43 9.76 12.52
N ASN A 285 7.83 9.77 13.71
CA ASN A 285 7.13 10.91 14.29
C ASN A 285 8.10 11.81 15.08
N GLN A 286 9.08 12.41 14.40
CA GLN A 286 10.12 13.25 15.05
C GLN A 286 9.59 14.58 15.60
N ASP A 287 8.38 14.97 15.27
CA ASP A 287 7.71 16.18 15.76
C ASP A 287 7.04 16.00 17.14
N ILE A 288 6.91 14.76 17.65
CA ILE A 288 6.26 14.43 18.93
C ILE A 288 7.07 13.43 19.78
N PRO A 289 8.39 13.60 19.92
CA PRO A 289 9.26 12.62 20.58
C PRO A 289 8.91 12.44 22.06
N GLU A 290 8.48 13.50 22.75
CA GLU A 290 8.15 13.45 24.18
C GLU A 290 6.96 12.52 24.47
N GLN A 291 5.94 12.53 23.63
CA GLN A 291 4.78 11.64 23.74
C GLN A 291 5.20 10.18 23.53
N ILE A 292 6.06 9.91 22.53
CA ILE A 292 6.56 8.57 22.27
C ILE A 292 7.41 8.05 23.43
N MET A 293 8.27 8.91 24.00
CA MET A 293 9.08 8.57 25.18
C MET A 293 8.23 8.28 26.41
N ALA A 294 7.15 9.04 26.61
CA ALA A 294 6.22 8.79 27.72
C ALA A 294 5.57 7.40 27.59
N TRP A 295 5.13 7.03 26.40
CA TRP A 295 4.58 5.71 26.12
C TRP A 295 5.62 4.59 26.26
N GLY A 296 6.83 4.77 25.75
CA GLY A 296 7.92 3.80 25.88
C GLY A 296 8.34 3.51 27.32
N ARG A 297 8.00 4.41 28.28
CA ARG A 297 8.20 4.19 29.71
C ARG A 297 7.00 3.53 30.39
N ALA A 298 5.81 3.65 29.79
CA ALA A 298 4.56 3.20 30.39
C ALA A 298 4.14 1.80 29.92
N VAL A 299 4.66 1.31 28.80
CA VAL A 299 4.21 0.06 28.17
C VAL A 299 5.39 -0.86 27.92
N SER A 300 5.24 -2.16 28.24
CA SER A 300 6.28 -3.15 28.00
C SER A 300 6.46 -3.47 26.51
N THR A 301 7.68 -3.84 26.15
CA THR A 301 8.03 -4.28 24.79
C THR A 301 7.13 -5.43 24.32
N ASP A 302 6.85 -6.40 25.21
CA ASP A 302 6.02 -7.55 24.88
C ASP A 302 4.58 -7.15 24.56
N ALA A 303 3.98 -6.23 25.33
CA ALA A 303 2.64 -5.73 25.06
C ALA A 303 2.54 -4.99 23.73
N VAL A 304 3.58 -4.23 23.36
CA VAL A 304 3.67 -3.56 22.06
C VAL A 304 3.75 -4.58 20.92
N LEU A 305 4.60 -5.61 21.04
CA LEU A 305 4.76 -6.66 20.04
C LEU A 305 3.48 -7.49 19.87
N GLU A 306 2.78 -7.80 20.96
CA GLU A 306 1.49 -8.48 20.90
C GLU A 306 0.44 -7.64 20.16
N THR A 307 0.40 -6.33 20.43
CA THR A 307 -0.54 -5.42 19.76
C THR A 307 -0.23 -5.28 18.28
N LEU A 308 1.05 -5.17 17.90
CA LEU A 308 1.46 -5.20 16.48
C LEU A 308 1.07 -6.50 15.79
N THR A 309 1.23 -7.63 16.48
CA THR A 309 0.82 -8.94 15.96
C THR A 309 -0.70 -8.99 15.75
N LEU A 310 -1.47 -8.45 16.70
CA LEU A 310 -2.93 -8.35 16.58
C LEU A 310 -3.35 -7.49 15.39
N ILE A 311 -2.74 -6.31 15.22
CA ILE A 311 -3.00 -5.43 14.06
C ILE A 311 -2.74 -6.16 12.76
N HIS A 312 -1.60 -6.85 12.63
CA HIS A 312 -1.28 -7.64 11.44
C HIS A 312 -2.28 -8.77 11.17
N LEU A 313 -2.75 -9.47 12.21
CA LEU A 313 -3.79 -10.49 12.09
C LEU A 313 -5.12 -9.88 11.62
N LEU A 314 -5.55 -8.77 12.22
CA LEU A 314 -6.79 -8.08 11.87
C LEU A 314 -6.75 -7.56 10.43
N LYS A 315 -5.66 -6.94 9.99
CA LYS A 315 -5.47 -6.49 8.60
C LYS A 315 -5.54 -7.66 7.59
N ARG A 316 -5.10 -8.86 7.97
CA ARG A 316 -5.18 -10.05 7.11
C ARG A 316 -6.55 -10.71 7.13
N ALA A 317 -7.20 -10.73 8.29
CA ALA A 317 -8.49 -11.38 8.50
C ALA A 317 -9.67 -10.54 8.03
N ALA A 318 -9.50 -9.22 7.85
CA ALA A 318 -10.58 -8.31 7.52
C ALA A 318 -11.21 -8.63 6.13
N PRO A 319 -12.22 -9.53 6.05
CA PRO A 319 -13.09 -9.56 4.90
C PRO A 319 -13.85 -8.23 4.88
N ARG A 320 -14.28 -7.80 3.69
CA ARG A 320 -15.00 -6.52 3.48
C ARG A 320 -16.30 -6.34 4.30
N ASN A 321 -16.72 -7.34 5.06
CA ASN A 321 -17.96 -7.39 5.85
C ASN A 321 -17.74 -7.33 7.38
N LEU A 322 -16.54 -7.00 7.87
CA LEU A 322 -16.35 -6.82 9.32
C LEU A 322 -16.89 -5.45 9.76
N ASN A 323 -17.38 -5.41 11.00
CA ASN A 323 -17.64 -4.15 11.66
C ASN A 323 -16.30 -3.47 11.96
N HIS A 324 -16.01 -2.40 11.24
CA HIS A 324 -14.73 -1.69 11.30
C HIS A 324 -14.46 -1.08 12.68
N ALA A 325 -15.51 -0.53 13.31
CA ALA A 325 -15.41 0.00 14.67
C ALA A 325 -14.97 -1.09 15.66
N LEU A 326 -15.56 -2.29 15.59
CA LEU A 326 -15.21 -3.42 16.47
C LEU A 326 -13.74 -3.85 16.28
N VAL A 327 -13.22 -3.76 15.06
CA VAL A 327 -11.79 -4.06 14.79
C VAL A 327 -10.90 -3.05 15.49
N LEU A 328 -11.20 -1.76 15.38
CA LEU A 328 -10.43 -0.71 16.04
C LEU A 328 -10.58 -0.77 17.57
N GLU A 329 -11.79 -0.99 18.08
CA GLU A 329 -12.06 -1.22 19.50
C GLU A 329 -11.17 -2.32 20.10
N THR A 330 -11.04 -3.45 19.37
CA THR A 330 -10.20 -4.56 19.81
C THR A 330 -8.74 -4.13 20.01
N VAL A 331 -8.21 -3.30 19.10
CA VAL A 331 -6.84 -2.76 19.21
C VAL A 331 -6.73 -1.76 20.35
N LEU A 332 -7.69 -0.83 20.48
CA LEU A 332 -7.68 0.18 21.56
C LEU A 332 -7.84 -0.46 22.95
N LEU A 333 -8.68 -1.49 23.07
CA LEU A 333 -8.80 -2.26 24.32
C LEU A 333 -7.49 -2.97 24.70
N LYS A 334 -6.80 -3.57 23.70
CA LYS A 334 -5.49 -4.18 23.94
C LYS A 334 -4.44 -3.16 24.40
N LEU A 335 -4.45 -1.96 23.81
CA LEU A 335 -3.56 -0.86 24.20
C LEU A 335 -3.91 -0.33 25.60
N ARG A 336 -5.20 -0.19 25.91
CA ARG A 336 -5.66 0.16 27.25
C ARG A 336 -5.12 -0.81 28.31
N ASP A 337 -5.29 -2.10 28.08
CA ASP A 337 -4.84 -3.13 29.02
C ASP A 337 -3.32 -3.11 29.20
N ALA A 338 -2.56 -2.77 28.15
CA ALA A 338 -1.12 -2.60 28.21
C ALA A 338 -0.71 -1.39 29.07
N VAL A 339 -1.43 -0.26 28.99
CA VAL A 339 -1.14 0.98 29.75
C VAL A 339 -1.60 0.86 31.22
N ILE A 340 -2.79 0.28 31.46
CA ILE A 340 -3.38 0.21 32.81
C ILE A 340 -2.85 -1.00 33.58
N GLY A 341 -2.62 -2.14 32.91
CA GLY A 341 -2.19 -3.40 33.55
C GLY A 341 -0.83 -3.31 34.25
N GLU A 342 0.09 -2.50 33.74
CA GLU A 342 1.40 -2.29 34.36
C GLU A 342 1.36 -1.32 35.57
N SER A 343 0.40 -0.41 35.59
CA SER A 343 0.21 0.49 36.74
C SER A 343 -0.20 -0.28 38.02
N THR A 344 -0.81 -1.46 37.88
CA THR A 344 -1.25 -2.31 39.02
C THR A 344 -0.17 -3.27 39.54
N THR A 345 0.84 -3.62 38.74
CA THR A 345 1.94 -4.52 39.16
C THR A 345 3.07 -3.81 39.87
N GLY A 346 3.26 -2.50 39.67
CA GLY A 346 4.30 -1.70 40.32
C GLY A 346 4.00 -1.38 41.81
N SER A 347 2.78 -1.62 42.30
CA SER A 347 2.36 -1.30 43.70
C SER A 347 2.43 -2.49 44.68
N LYS A 348 2.83 -3.69 44.27
CA LYS A 348 2.81 -4.90 45.13
C LYS A 348 4.17 -5.40 45.62
N THR A 349 5.27 -4.69 45.41
CA THR A 349 6.60 -5.10 45.92
C THR A 349 7.11 -4.28 47.10
N GLY A 350 6.22 -3.82 47.99
CA GLY A 350 6.55 -2.96 49.12
C GLY A 350 6.08 -3.41 50.48
N GLU A 351 5.54 -4.63 50.66
CA GLU A 351 5.20 -5.09 52.02
C GLU A 351 5.25 -6.63 52.16
N ALA A 352 6.45 -7.14 52.40
CA ALA A 352 6.57 -8.49 52.96
C ALA A 352 7.85 -8.62 53.77
N GLY A 353 7.74 -8.59 55.06
CA GLY A 353 8.75 -9.25 55.86
C GLY A 353 9.37 -8.50 57.02
N ARG A 354 8.60 -8.10 58.01
CA ARG A 354 9.06 -8.12 59.40
C ARG A 354 8.10 -8.98 60.20
N VAL A 355 8.38 -10.23 60.37
CA VAL A 355 7.91 -11.04 61.50
C VAL A 355 9.13 -11.57 62.22
N ARG A 356 9.23 -11.14 63.48
CA ARG A 356 10.17 -11.63 64.50
C ARG A 356 9.85 -13.09 64.88
N LYS A 357 10.77 -13.96 64.92
CA LYS A 357 11.39 -14.63 66.08
C LYS A 357 12.32 -15.70 65.60
#